data_82162e7ce8da6b27aefcd69b1a9b8b52
#
_entry.id   82162e7ce8da6b27aefcd69b1a9b8b52
#
_cell.length_a   1.000
_cell.length_b   1.000
_cell.length_c   1.000
_cell.angle_alpha   90.00
_cell.angle_beta   90.00
_cell.angle_gamma   90.00
#
_symmetry.space_group_name_H-M   'P 1'
#
loop_
_entity.id
_entity.type
_entity.pdbx_description
1 polymer ?
#
loop_
_entity_poly.entity_id
_entity_poly.type
_entity_poly.pdbx_seq_one_letter_code
_entity_poly.pdbx_strand_id
1 'polypeptide(L)'
;MRMKKETVILIVVIAFLVGFVTGATVAILKGKKGAETTAVQQKPQMPPPSAPPGPSPLEVASKIKTLKEIVQKDPSNLPAWVELGNLYFDGDQPKEAIEAYSKYLAAKPDNPDVRTDMGIMYRRLGEFDRALEEFRKAAQIDPKHINSRYNIGIVLLHDKQDVKGAIKAWEDYLKVDPTSERANRVRAQMENLKTMVK
;
A
#
# COMPACT_ATOMS: atom_id res chain seq x y z
N MET A 1 -9.85 48.44 0.34
CA MET A 1 -10.28 48.15 -1.03
C MET A 1 -10.02 46.67 -1.32
N ARG A 2 -11.07 45.84 -1.45
CA ARG A 2 -10.94 44.38 -1.57
C ARG A 2 -10.77 44.04 -3.06
N MET A 3 -9.60 43.62 -3.47
CA MET A 3 -9.31 43.24 -4.87
C MET A 3 -10.18 42.04 -5.28
N LYS A 4 -10.68 42.05 -6.52
CA LYS A 4 -11.46 40.95 -7.08
C LYS A 4 -10.56 39.74 -7.27
N LYS A 5 -11.09 38.49 -7.02
CA LYS A 5 -10.33 37.23 -7.12
C LYS A 5 -9.66 37.06 -8.48
N GLU A 6 -10.30 37.52 -9.55
CA GLU A 6 -9.77 37.46 -10.91
C GLU A 6 -8.50 38.33 -11.08
N THR A 7 -8.43 39.51 -10.43
CA THR A 7 -7.25 40.39 -10.46
C THR A 7 -6.06 39.75 -9.71
N VAL A 8 -6.33 39.05 -8.61
CA VAL A 8 -5.28 38.34 -7.83
C VAL A 8 -4.70 37.19 -8.63
N ILE A 9 -5.53 36.40 -9.32
CA ILE A 9 -5.10 35.30 -10.16
C ILE A 9 -4.24 35.81 -11.33
N LEU A 10 -4.65 36.92 -11.97
CA LEU A 10 -3.88 37.50 -13.07
C LEU A 10 -2.49 37.97 -12.63
N ILE A 11 -2.39 38.63 -11.46
CA ILE A 11 -1.10 39.06 -10.90
C ILE A 11 -0.18 37.89 -10.59
N VAL A 12 -0.71 36.79 -10.04
CA VAL A 12 0.08 35.58 -9.73
C VAL A 12 0.61 34.94 -11.00
N VAL A 13 -0.19 34.83 -12.05
CA VAL A 13 0.23 34.26 -13.36
C VAL A 13 1.32 35.12 -14.02
N ILE A 14 1.18 36.44 -13.99
CA ILE A 14 2.19 37.38 -14.57
C ILE A 14 3.51 37.27 -13.77
N ALA A 15 3.46 37.20 -12.44
CA ALA A 15 4.65 37.10 -11.60
C ALA A 15 5.41 35.79 -11.89
N PHE A 16 4.67 34.68 -12.15
CA PHE A 16 5.28 33.38 -12.49
C PHE A 16 5.97 33.38 -13.86
N LEU A 17 5.35 34.04 -14.86
CA LEU A 17 5.92 34.17 -16.21
C LEU A 17 7.16 35.07 -16.22
N VAL A 18 7.16 36.17 -15.50
CA VAL A 18 8.32 37.10 -15.40
C VAL A 18 9.47 36.44 -14.65
N GLY A 19 9.19 35.63 -13.59
CA GLY A 19 10.20 34.86 -12.85
C GLY A 19 10.90 33.81 -13.70
N PHE A 20 10.14 33.14 -14.57
CA PHE A 20 10.67 32.09 -15.45
C PHE A 20 11.60 32.68 -16.54
N VAL A 21 11.21 33.80 -17.16
CA VAL A 21 12.01 34.44 -18.22
C VAL A 21 13.32 35.03 -17.65
N THR A 22 13.29 35.66 -16.47
CA THR A 22 14.50 36.21 -15.83
C THR A 22 15.44 35.13 -15.30
N GLY A 23 14.90 33.99 -14.82
CA GLY A 23 15.70 32.84 -14.39
C GLY A 23 16.47 32.19 -15.55
N ALA A 24 15.84 32.04 -16.71
CA ALA A 24 16.46 31.45 -17.88
C ALA A 24 17.57 32.32 -18.50
N THR A 25 17.38 33.67 -18.52
CA THR A 25 18.40 34.60 -19.06
C THR A 25 19.63 34.74 -18.17
N VAL A 26 19.49 34.67 -16.85
CA VAL A 26 20.65 34.67 -15.92
C VAL A 26 21.49 33.42 -16.04
N ALA A 27 20.88 32.26 -16.31
CA ALA A 27 21.61 31.00 -16.54
C ALA A 27 22.45 31.03 -17.84
N ILE A 28 21.95 31.69 -18.90
CA ILE A 28 22.65 31.79 -20.18
C ILE A 28 23.81 32.79 -20.14
N LEU A 29 23.72 33.87 -19.37
CA LEU A 29 24.78 34.89 -19.27
C LEU A 29 25.93 34.52 -18.34
N LYS A 30 25.75 33.56 -17.40
CA LYS A 30 26.81 33.09 -16.50
C LYS A 30 27.72 31.99 -17.09
N GLY A 31 27.39 31.47 -18.28
CA GLY A 31 28.08 30.34 -18.92
C GLY A 31 29.27 30.69 -19.82
N LYS A 32 29.76 31.95 -19.82
CA LYS A 32 30.96 32.34 -20.63
C LYS A 32 32.09 32.93 -19.75
N LYS A 33 32.75 32.11 -18.98
CA LYS A 33 34.18 32.30 -18.58
C LYS A 33 34.77 30.98 -18.14
N GLY A 34 35.56 30.41 -19.01
CA GLY A 34 36.71 29.55 -18.88
C GLY A 34 36.77 28.54 -17.73
N ALA A 35 36.55 27.28 -18.04
CA ALA A 35 37.25 26.18 -17.42
C ALA A 35 37.32 25.06 -18.47
N GLU A 36 38.55 24.67 -18.82
CA GLU A 36 38.86 23.45 -19.55
C GLU A 36 38.25 22.28 -18.80
N THR A 37 37.18 21.72 -19.34
CA THR A 37 36.57 20.53 -18.78
C THR A 37 36.98 19.36 -19.64
N THR A 38 37.84 18.51 -19.10
CA THR A 38 38.00 17.11 -19.54
C THR A 38 36.62 16.53 -19.76
N ALA A 39 36.26 16.32 -21.04
CA ALA A 39 35.03 15.68 -21.43
C ALA A 39 35.08 14.22 -20.98
N VAL A 40 34.55 13.95 -19.78
CA VAL A 40 34.09 12.61 -19.43
C VAL A 40 32.88 12.35 -20.29
N GLN A 41 33.06 11.58 -21.37
CA GLN A 41 31.96 11.04 -22.16
C GLN A 41 31.07 10.21 -21.24
N GLN A 42 30.02 10.81 -20.70
CA GLN A 42 28.92 10.05 -20.13
C GLN A 42 28.26 9.27 -21.28
N LYS A 43 28.59 7.97 -21.32
CA LYS A 43 27.87 6.99 -22.13
C LYS A 43 26.38 7.18 -21.83
N PRO A 44 25.49 7.28 -22.84
CA PRO A 44 24.07 7.39 -22.60
C PRO A 44 23.62 6.18 -21.74
N GLN A 45 23.27 6.41 -20.49
CA GLN A 45 22.60 5.40 -19.68
C GLN A 45 21.22 5.21 -20.30
N MET A 46 21.03 4.08 -20.96
CA MET A 46 19.69 3.63 -21.30
C MET A 46 18.88 3.56 -20.00
N PRO A 47 17.65 4.09 -19.97
CA PRO A 47 16.77 3.89 -18.83
C PRO A 47 16.68 2.38 -18.57
N PRO A 48 16.62 1.94 -17.28
CA PRO A 48 16.47 0.54 -16.98
C PRO A 48 15.24 0.01 -17.73
N PRO A 49 15.30 -1.23 -18.26
CA PRO A 49 14.17 -1.81 -18.97
C PRO A 49 12.94 -1.74 -18.05
N SER A 50 11.87 -1.11 -18.55
CA SER A 50 10.59 -1.07 -17.84
C SER A 50 10.19 -2.51 -17.55
N ALA A 51 9.79 -2.78 -16.30
CA ALA A 51 9.23 -4.08 -15.93
C ALA A 51 8.12 -4.44 -16.92
N PRO A 52 7.99 -5.72 -17.32
CA PRO A 52 6.94 -6.13 -18.22
C PRO A 52 5.59 -5.66 -17.66
N PRO A 53 4.69 -5.17 -18.51
CA PRO A 53 3.36 -4.76 -18.06
C PRO A 53 2.68 -5.96 -17.37
N GLY A 54 2.01 -5.72 -16.24
CA GLY A 54 1.21 -6.74 -15.56
C GLY A 54 0.11 -7.29 -16.47
N PRO A 55 -0.57 -8.37 -16.06
CA PRO A 55 -1.60 -8.99 -16.90
C PRO A 55 -2.70 -7.97 -17.23
N SER A 56 -3.17 -8.03 -18.47
CA SER A 56 -4.26 -7.17 -18.93
C SER A 56 -5.58 -7.51 -18.21
N PRO A 57 -6.53 -6.57 -18.10
CA PRO A 57 -7.84 -6.85 -17.50
C PRO A 57 -8.57 -8.04 -18.15
N LEU A 58 -8.38 -8.25 -19.46
CA LEU A 58 -8.97 -9.37 -20.19
C LEU A 58 -8.35 -10.71 -19.77
N GLU A 59 -7.03 -10.74 -19.60
CA GLU A 59 -6.32 -11.94 -19.11
C GLU A 59 -6.74 -12.29 -17.68
N VAL A 60 -6.86 -11.30 -16.79
CA VAL A 60 -7.36 -11.50 -15.44
C VAL A 60 -8.78 -12.06 -15.45
N ALA A 61 -9.70 -11.48 -16.24
CA ALA A 61 -11.07 -11.96 -16.36
C ALA A 61 -11.15 -13.39 -16.91
N SER A 62 -10.34 -13.72 -17.91
CA SER A 62 -10.23 -15.08 -18.47
C SER A 62 -9.74 -16.07 -17.42
N LYS A 63 -8.73 -15.69 -16.63
CA LYS A 63 -8.17 -16.52 -15.56
C LYS A 63 -9.18 -16.77 -14.44
N ILE A 64 -9.91 -15.74 -14.02
CA ILE A 64 -11.01 -15.87 -13.05
C ILE A 64 -12.05 -16.87 -13.56
N LYS A 65 -12.47 -16.75 -14.84
CA LYS A 65 -13.43 -17.68 -15.45
C LYS A 65 -12.93 -19.13 -15.39
N THR A 66 -11.69 -19.36 -15.81
CA THR A 66 -11.07 -20.70 -15.78
C THR A 66 -11.00 -21.26 -14.36
N LEU A 67 -10.57 -20.46 -13.38
CA LEU A 67 -10.50 -20.91 -12.00
C LEU A 67 -11.88 -21.23 -11.42
N LYS A 68 -12.91 -20.46 -11.76
CA LYS A 68 -14.31 -20.76 -11.37
C LYS A 68 -14.78 -22.10 -11.93
N GLU A 69 -14.45 -22.42 -13.19
CA GLU A 69 -14.77 -23.72 -13.77
C GLU A 69 -14.03 -24.87 -13.07
N ILE A 70 -12.76 -24.64 -12.69
CA ILE A 70 -11.97 -25.62 -11.94
C ILE A 70 -12.61 -25.92 -10.59
N VAL A 71 -12.91 -24.88 -9.78
CA VAL A 71 -13.46 -25.08 -8.43
C VAL A 71 -14.91 -25.57 -8.44
N GLN A 72 -15.65 -25.37 -9.53
CA GLN A 72 -16.98 -25.97 -9.74
C GLN A 72 -16.88 -27.48 -10.02
N LYS A 73 -15.89 -27.92 -10.80
CA LYS A 73 -15.65 -29.32 -11.12
C LYS A 73 -14.98 -30.07 -9.96
N ASP A 74 -14.05 -29.43 -9.29
CA ASP A 74 -13.33 -29.95 -8.15
C ASP A 74 -13.27 -28.93 -7.01
N PRO A 75 -14.29 -28.92 -6.13
CA PRO A 75 -14.29 -28.03 -4.95
C PRO A 75 -13.16 -28.29 -3.95
N SER A 76 -12.45 -29.41 -4.05
CA SER A 76 -11.31 -29.76 -3.20
C SER A 76 -9.99 -29.16 -3.69
N ASN A 77 -9.97 -28.51 -4.85
CA ASN A 77 -8.78 -27.84 -5.41
C ASN A 77 -8.46 -26.57 -4.64
N LEU A 78 -7.79 -26.73 -3.51
CA LEU A 78 -7.45 -25.62 -2.62
C LEU A 78 -6.54 -24.56 -3.27
N PRO A 79 -5.51 -24.92 -4.08
CA PRO A 79 -4.72 -23.92 -4.82
C PRO A 79 -5.59 -23.03 -5.70
N ALA A 80 -6.59 -23.56 -6.39
CA ALA A 80 -7.47 -22.77 -7.24
C ALA A 80 -8.32 -21.78 -6.43
N TRP A 81 -8.78 -22.14 -5.23
CA TRP A 81 -9.49 -21.22 -4.33
C TRP A 81 -8.60 -20.06 -3.87
N VAL A 82 -7.34 -20.33 -3.47
CA VAL A 82 -6.43 -19.25 -3.07
C VAL A 82 -6.14 -18.32 -4.24
N GLU A 83 -5.87 -18.88 -5.43
CA GLU A 83 -5.57 -18.07 -6.61
C GLU A 83 -6.77 -17.21 -7.02
N LEU A 84 -7.98 -17.77 -6.95
CA LEU A 84 -9.23 -17.02 -7.19
C LEU A 84 -9.39 -15.89 -6.16
N GLY A 85 -9.13 -16.16 -4.89
CA GLY A 85 -9.13 -15.17 -3.82
C GLY A 85 -8.13 -14.04 -4.07
N ASN A 86 -6.91 -14.37 -4.50
CA ASN A 86 -5.86 -13.38 -4.80
C ASN A 86 -6.25 -12.50 -5.99
N LEU A 87 -6.82 -13.05 -7.06
CA LEU A 87 -7.28 -12.25 -8.20
C LEU A 87 -8.41 -11.30 -7.82
N TYR A 88 -9.32 -11.71 -6.95
CA TYR A 88 -10.37 -10.84 -6.43
C TYR A 88 -9.82 -9.79 -5.45
N PHE A 89 -8.82 -10.16 -4.64
CA PHE A 89 -8.11 -9.24 -3.76
C PHE A 89 -7.43 -8.10 -4.55
N ASP A 90 -6.70 -8.46 -5.60
CA ASP A 90 -6.01 -7.51 -6.48
C ASP A 90 -7.01 -6.66 -7.29
N GLY A 91 -8.13 -7.26 -7.67
CA GLY A 91 -9.23 -6.60 -8.38
C GLY A 91 -10.16 -5.76 -7.50
N ASP A 92 -9.84 -5.59 -6.20
CA ASP A 92 -10.67 -4.86 -5.22
C ASP A 92 -12.13 -5.35 -5.16
N GLN A 93 -12.29 -6.67 -5.18
CA GLN A 93 -13.58 -7.38 -5.09
C GLN A 93 -13.65 -8.12 -3.74
N PRO A 94 -13.90 -7.40 -2.63
CA PRO A 94 -13.69 -7.96 -1.30
C PRO A 94 -14.67 -9.09 -0.94
N LYS A 95 -15.90 -9.05 -1.42
CA LYS A 95 -16.88 -10.11 -1.13
C LYS A 95 -16.49 -11.43 -1.77
N GLU A 96 -16.09 -11.38 -3.03
CA GLU A 96 -15.67 -12.53 -3.82
C GLU A 96 -14.36 -13.12 -3.29
N ALA A 97 -13.41 -12.25 -2.88
CA ALA A 97 -12.17 -12.68 -2.25
C ALA A 97 -12.43 -13.41 -0.93
N ILE A 98 -13.29 -12.87 -0.05
CA ILE A 98 -13.66 -13.50 1.21
C ILE A 98 -14.31 -14.87 0.98
N GLU A 99 -15.21 -14.99 -0.01
CA GLU A 99 -15.83 -16.26 -0.34
C GLU A 99 -14.77 -17.30 -0.73
N ALA A 100 -13.87 -16.97 -1.64
CA ALA A 100 -12.82 -17.86 -2.11
C ALA A 100 -11.85 -18.26 -0.97
N TYR A 101 -11.39 -17.31 -0.18
CA TYR A 101 -10.52 -17.58 0.98
C TYR A 101 -11.24 -18.42 2.04
N SER A 102 -12.53 -18.21 2.26
CA SER A 102 -13.32 -19.01 3.20
C SER A 102 -13.40 -20.48 2.78
N LYS A 103 -13.52 -20.77 1.47
CA LYS A 103 -13.49 -22.16 0.95
C LYS A 103 -12.15 -22.81 1.21
N TYR A 104 -11.05 -22.10 1.00
CA TYR A 104 -9.72 -22.60 1.34
C TYR A 104 -9.55 -22.85 2.83
N LEU A 105 -9.91 -21.86 3.67
CA LEU A 105 -9.72 -21.92 5.12
C LEU A 105 -10.62 -22.94 5.83
N ALA A 106 -11.73 -23.35 5.21
CA ALA A 106 -12.56 -24.44 5.71
C ALA A 106 -11.80 -25.79 5.71
N ALA A 107 -10.91 -26.00 4.74
CA ALA A 107 -10.10 -27.20 4.63
C ALA A 107 -8.68 -27.03 5.23
N LYS A 108 -8.15 -25.82 5.22
CA LYS A 108 -6.81 -25.46 5.71
C LYS A 108 -6.89 -24.27 6.66
N PRO A 109 -7.36 -24.44 7.90
CA PRO A 109 -7.58 -23.34 8.84
C PRO A 109 -6.29 -22.66 9.32
N ASP A 110 -5.13 -23.31 9.19
CA ASP A 110 -3.86 -22.90 9.79
C ASP A 110 -2.95 -22.11 8.83
N ASN A 111 -3.54 -21.36 7.89
CA ASN A 111 -2.77 -20.52 6.99
C ASN A 111 -2.89 -19.04 7.43
N PRO A 112 -1.83 -18.47 8.04
CA PRO A 112 -1.85 -17.09 8.54
C PRO A 112 -1.89 -16.05 7.42
N ASP A 113 -1.29 -16.33 6.26
CA ASP A 113 -1.30 -15.40 5.12
C ASP A 113 -2.71 -15.24 4.57
N VAL A 114 -3.38 -16.35 4.23
CA VAL A 114 -4.76 -16.31 3.69
C VAL A 114 -5.74 -15.69 4.69
N ARG A 115 -5.57 -15.95 6.00
CA ARG A 115 -6.37 -15.26 7.03
C ARG A 115 -6.11 -13.77 7.05
N THR A 116 -4.87 -13.37 6.90
CA THR A 116 -4.52 -11.93 6.88
C THR A 116 -5.12 -11.25 5.65
N ASP A 117 -5.06 -11.88 4.49
CA ASP A 117 -5.65 -11.33 3.27
C ASP A 117 -7.17 -11.24 3.38
N MET A 118 -7.82 -12.26 3.94
CA MET A 118 -9.25 -12.23 4.23
C MET A 118 -9.60 -11.11 5.24
N GLY A 119 -8.78 -10.90 6.26
CA GLY A 119 -8.92 -9.80 7.22
C GLY A 119 -8.82 -8.43 6.56
N ILE A 120 -7.92 -8.26 5.58
CA ILE A 120 -7.82 -7.02 4.79
C ILE A 120 -9.11 -6.80 3.99
N MET A 121 -9.70 -7.86 3.43
CA MET A 121 -10.96 -7.76 2.68
C MET A 121 -12.13 -7.39 3.59
N TYR A 122 -12.22 -7.95 4.80
CA TYR A 122 -13.21 -7.51 5.79
C TYR A 122 -13.05 -6.03 6.15
N ARG A 123 -11.81 -5.57 6.32
CA ARG A 123 -11.53 -4.16 6.58
C ARG A 123 -12.02 -3.26 5.43
N ARG A 124 -11.82 -3.66 4.16
CA ARG A 124 -12.32 -2.92 2.98
C ARG A 124 -13.86 -2.83 2.94
N LEU A 125 -14.56 -3.81 3.50
CA LEU A 125 -16.02 -3.79 3.66
C LEU A 125 -16.49 -2.97 4.88
N GLY A 126 -15.59 -2.44 5.70
CA GLY A 126 -15.93 -1.78 6.95
C GLY A 126 -16.27 -2.74 8.09
N GLU A 127 -16.07 -4.06 7.91
CA GLU A 127 -16.31 -5.10 8.89
C GLU A 127 -15.11 -5.24 9.83
N PHE A 128 -14.81 -4.18 10.57
CA PHE A 128 -13.56 -4.02 11.32
C PHE A 128 -13.37 -5.07 12.42
N ASP A 129 -14.44 -5.50 13.08
CA ASP A 129 -14.35 -6.52 14.13
C ASP A 129 -13.99 -7.89 13.55
N ARG A 130 -14.55 -8.24 12.38
CA ARG A 130 -14.18 -9.46 11.65
C ARG A 130 -12.74 -9.41 11.14
N ALA A 131 -12.31 -8.25 10.64
CA ALA A 131 -10.91 -8.04 10.26
C ALA A 131 -9.96 -8.30 11.43
N LEU A 132 -10.23 -7.71 12.60
CA LEU A 132 -9.45 -7.92 13.82
C LEU A 132 -9.45 -9.40 14.26
N GLU A 133 -10.58 -10.09 14.14
CA GLU A 133 -10.68 -11.51 14.46
C GLU A 133 -9.74 -12.34 13.59
N GLU A 134 -9.75 -12.14 12.28
CA GLU A 134 -8.89 -12.89 11.36
C GLU A 134 -7.40 -12.54 11.55
N PHE A 135 -7.05 -11.28 11.77
CA PHE A 135 -5.67 -10.91 12.09
C PHE A 135 -5.17 -11.52 13.41
N ARG A 136 -6.02 -11.58 14.44
CA ARG A 136 -5.67 -12.21 15.72
C ARG A 136 -5.49 -13.73 15.57
N LYS A 137 -6.37 -14.40 14.82
CA LYS A 137 -6.22 -15.82 14.50
C LYS A 137 -4.90 -16.07 13.75
N ALA A 138 -4.58 -15.26 12.75
CA ALA A 138 -3.32 -15.36 12.01
C ALA A 138 -2.11 -15.21 12.94
N ALA A 139 -2.14 -14.22 13.85
CA ALA A 139 -1.08 -14.01 14.84
C ALA A 139 -1.00 -15.09 15.92
N GLN A 140 -2.07 -15.85 16.16
CA GLN A 140 -2.07 -17.02 17.05
C GLN A 140 -1.48 -18.25 16.36
N ILE A 141 -1.80 -18.46 15.08
CA ILE A 141 -1.27 -19.55 14.26
C ILE A 141 0.25 -19.39 14.09
N ASP A 142 0.68 -18.20 13.68
CA ASP A 142 2.10 -17.85 13.60
C ASP A 142 2.40 -16.62 14.49
N PRO A 143 2.97 -16.83 15.68
CA PRO A 143 3.36 -15.73 16.56
C PRO A 143 4.40 -14.77 15.98
N LYS A 144 5.07 -15.13 14.90
CA LYS A 144 6.03 -14.28 14.18
C LYS A 144 5.45 -13.64 12.92
N HIS A 145 4.15 -13.84 12.66
CA HIS A 145 3.51 -13.30 11.46
C HIS A 145 3.42 -11.76 11.52
N ILE A 146 4.30 -11.11 10.79
CA ILE A 146 4.52 -9.66 10.80
C ILE A 146 3.28 -8.91 10.33
N ASN A 147 2.66 -9.36 9.23
CA ASN A 147 1.58 -8.62 8.58
C ASN A 147 0.30 -8.59 9.43
N SER A 148 -0.09 -9.69 10.05
CA SER A 148 -1.28 -9.72 10.92
C SER A 148 -1.12 -8.78 12.11
N ARG A 149 0.05 -8.80 12.77
CA ARG A 149 0.33 -7.93 13.93
C ARG A 149 0.32 -6.45 13.56
N TYR A 150 0.91 -6.10 12.41
CA TYR A 150 0.88 -4.74 11.90
C TYR A 150 -0.56 -4.28 11.63
N ASN A 151 -1.36 -5.11 10.94
CA ASN A 151 -2.74 -4.77 10.56
C ASN A 151 -3.68 -4.64 11.76
N ILE A 152 -3.45 -5.36 12.88
CA ILE A 152 -4.20 -5.13 14.12
C ILE A 152 -4.06 -3.67 14.57
N GLY A 153 -2.85 -3.15 14.62
CA GLY A 153 -2.60 -1.75 14.99
C GLY A 153 -3.23 -0.76 14.03
N ILE A 154 -3.18 -1.04 12.71
CA ILE A 154 -3.82 -0.21 11.68
C ILE A 154 -5.33 -0.11 11.90
N VAL A 155 -6.02 -1.24 12.09
CA VAL A 155 -7.48 -1.24 12.30
C VAL A 155 -7.85 -0.52 13.60
N LEU A 156 -7.13 -0.79 14.70
CA LEU A 156 -7.39 -0.15 15.98
C LEU A 156 -7.23 1.36 15.89
N LEU A 157 -6.18 1.85 15.22
CA LEU A 157 -5.92 3.28 15.13
C LEU A 157 -6.90 3.99 14.18
N HIS A 158 -6.97 3.52 12.94
CA HIS A 158 -7.63 4.29 11.88
C HIS A 158 -9.13 4.02 11.79
N ASP A 159 -9.55 2.79 12.06
CA ASP A 159 -10.93 2.37 11.83
C ASP A 159 -11.75 2.34 13.14
N LYS A 160 -11.12 1.96 14.26
CA LYS A 160 -11.78 1.90 15.58
C LYS A 160 -11.47 3.12 16.47
N GLN A 161 -10.50 3.96 16.08
CA GLN A 161 -10.02 5.11 16.87
C GLN A 161 -9.55 4.75 18.29
N ASP A 162 -9.16 3.49 18.48
CA ASP A 162 -8.58 3.00 19.74
C ASP A 162 -7.07 3.21 19.76
N VAL A 163 -6.67 4.44 20.10
CA VAL A 163 -5.26 4.84 20.13
C VAL A 163 -4.45 3.99 21.12
N LYS A 164 -5.01 3.69 22.31
CA LYS A 164 -4.30 2.88 23.33
C LYS A 164 -4.12 1.44 22.87
N GLY A 165 -5.17 0.85 22.28
CA GLY A 165 -5.11 -0.48 21.71
C GLY A 165 -4.13 -0.57 20.56
N ALA A 166 -4.08 0.45 19.68
CA ALA A 166 -3.14 0.51 18.55
C ALA A 166 -1.67 0.56 19.02
N ILE A 167 -1.36 1.39 20.02
CA ILE A 167 -0.02 1.46 20.62
C ILE A 167 0.39 0.08 21.13
N LYS A 168 -0.47 -0.59 21.92
CA LYS A 168 -0.19 -1.92 22.45
C LYS A 168 0.02 -2.96 21.35
N ALA A 169 -0.83 -2.96 20.31
CA ALA A 169 -0.71 -3.87 19.18
C ALA A 169 0.62 -3.65 18.41
N TRP A 170 1.05 -2.41 18.24
CA TRP A 170 2.31 -2.11 17.59
C TRP A 170 3.54 -2.36 18.46
N GLU A 171 3.43 -2.28 19.77
CA GLU A 171 4.48 -2.79 20.68
C GLU A 171 4.69 -4.30 20.47
N ASP A 172 3.61 -5.06 20.30
CA ASP A 172 3.71 -6.50 19.99
C ASP A 172 4.23 -6.76 18.57
N TYR A 173 3.88 -5.93 17.59
CA TYR A 173 4.46 -5.97 16.25
C TYR A 173 5.98 -5.73 16.30
N LEU A 174 6.46 -4.72 17.02
CA LEU A 174 7.87 -4.37 17.09
C LEU A 174 8.75 -5.41 17.79
N LYS A 175 8.16 -6.35 18.56
CA LYS A 175 8.89 -7.51 19.11
C LYS A 175 9.29 -8.52 18.03
N VAL A 176 8.51 -8.61 16.94
CA VAL A 176 8.75 -9.55 15.83
C VAL A 176 9.42 -8.91 14.64
N ASP A 177 9.27 -7.61 14.45
CA ASP A 177 9.91 -6.82 13.40
C ASP A 177 10.57 -5.57 14.01
N PRO A 178 11.77 -5.71 14.62
CA PRO A 178 12.38 -4.59 15.33
C PRO A 178 13.14 -3.61 14.45
N THR A 179 13.50 -3.94 13.20
CA THR A 179 14.51 -3.17 12.45
C THR A 179 14.10 -2.73 11.05
N SER A 180 12.96 -3.20 10.54
CA SER A 180 12.52 -2.84 9.19
C SER A 180 12.22 -1.35 9.07
N GLU A 181 12.17 -0.87 7.85
CA GLU A 181 11.72 0.50 7.55
C GLU A 181 10.28 0.73 8.03
N ARG A 182 9.42 -0.29 7.93
CA ARG A 182 8.05 -0.26 8.48
C ARG A 182 8.08 -0.08 10.00
N ALA A 183 8.95 -0.80 10.70
CA ALA A 183 9.12 -0.69 12.15
C ALA A 183 9.56 0.72 12.58
N ASN A 184 10.45 1.35 11.81
CA ASN A 184 10.87 2.73 12.07
C ASN A 184 9.71 3.72 11.92
N ARG A 185 8.89 3.57 10.88
CA ARG A 185 7.68 4.39 10.69
C ARG A 185 6.67 4.18 11.82
N VAL A 186 6.45 2.93 12.24
CA VAL A 186 5.56 2.61 13.37
C VAL A 186 6.04 3.24 14.66
N ARG A 187 7.35 3.19 14.98
CA ARG A 187 7.89 3.85 16.19
C ARG A 187 7.62 5.34 16.17
N ALA A 188 7.93 6.02 15.07
CA ALA A 188 7.70 7.45 14.95
C ALA A 188 6.21 7.81 15.14
N GLN A 189 5.31 7.01 14.57
CA GLN A 189 3.87 7.20 14.75
C GLN A 189 3.44 6.98 16.20
N MET A 190 3.93 5.92 16.86
CA MET A 190 3.64 5.64 18.26
C MET A 190 4.09 6.75 19.20
N GLU A 191 5.28 7.34 18.99
CA GLU A 191 5.74 8.47 19.82
C GLU A 191 4.80 9.67 19.70
N ASN A 192 4.35 10.00 18.48
CA ASN A 192 3.36 11.06 18.29
C ASN A 192 2.05 10.74 19.02
N LEU A 193 1.54 9.51 18.90
CA LEU A 193 0.30 9.10 19.57
C LEU A 193 0.40 9.14 21.09
N LYS A 194 1.56 8.75 21.68
CA LYS A 194 1.79 8.80 23.12
C LYS A 194 1.73 10.23 23.67
N THR A 195 2.10 11.24 22.87
CA THR A 195 1.99 12.64 23.29
C THR A 195 0.54 13.13 23.32
N MET A 196 -0.34 12.54 22.49
CA MET A 196 -1.74 12.93 22.39
C MET A 196 -2.63 12.32 23.50
N VAL A 197 -2.19 11.24 24.14
CA VAL A 197 -2.98 10.50 25.14
C VAL A 197 -2.48 10.69 26.58
N LYS A 198 -1.49 11.57 26.76
CA LYS A 198 -1.05 12.06 28.07
C LYS A 198 -1.95 13.20 28.50
#